data_ef528054dd51316e23a75c281b822e17
#
_entry.id   ef528054dd51316e23a75c281b822e17
#
_cell.length_a   1.000
_cell.length_b   1.000
_cell.length_c   1.000
_cell.angle_alpha   90.00
_cell.angle_beta   90.00
_cell.angle_gamma   90.00
#
_symmetry.space_group_name_H-M   'P 1'
#
loop_
_entity.id
_entity.type
_entity.pdbx_description
1 polymer ?
#
loop_
_entity_poly.entity_id
_entity_poly.type
_entity_poly.pdbx_seq_one_letter_code
_entity_poly.pdbx_strand_id
1 'polypeptide(L)'
;MDKSVHLMAGVYADRERAKVILDMLESMHREGTITLVDAAMLTKNEKGKLEVEETAELTGREGATRGAIILGVVGLIYPPSLIATVIAGGGIGALAGKLRDTGIKKGQMRDIAAKLDGDQAAVMALAESASVLAIEQSLKGYEGELLTQELGPELSADVAALSQE
;
A
#
# COMPACT_ATOMS: atom_id res chain seq x y z
N MET A 1 0.90 23.78 0.61
CA MET A 1 0.66 22.51 1.32
C MET A 1 1.26 21.37 0.53
N ASP A 2 2.06 20.56 1.19
CA ASP A 2 2.67 19.42 0.55
C ASP A 2 1.64 18.28 0.45
N LYS A 3 1.20 18.02 -0.78
CA LYS A 3 0.26 16.93 -1.06
C LYS A 3 0.95 15.68 -1.59
N SER A 4 2.27 15.57 -1.37
CA SER A 4 2.96 14.36 -1.78
C SER A 4 2.42 13.16 -1.01
N VAL A 5 2.45 12.01 -1.67
CA VAL A 5 1.99 10.75 -1.11
C VAL A 5 3.21 9.87 -0.83
N HIS A 6 3.18 9.21 0.30
CA HIS A 6 4.22 8.27 0.69
C HIS A 6 3.67 6.86 0.67
N LEU A 7 4.48 5.93 0.16
CA LEU A 7 4.22 4.52 0.27
C LEU A 7 4.92 4.00 1.52
N MET A 8 4.15 3.39 2.40
CA MET A 8 4.67 2.78 3.62
C MET A 8 4.41 1.27 3.55
N ALA A 9 5.40 0.48 3.89
CA ALA A 9 5.28 -0.97 3.85
C ALA A 9 5.92 -1.56 5.10
N GLY A 10 5.21 -2.43 5.79
CA GLY A 10 5.70 -3.13 6.96
C GLY A 10 5.45 -4.62 6.85
N VAL A 11 6.38 -5.43 7.35
CA VAL A 11 6.24 -6.88 7.40
C VAL A 11 6.03 -7.30 8.85
N TYR A 12 5.01 -8.12 9.09
CA TYR A 12 4.65 -8.59 10.42
C TYR A 12 4.71 -10.11 10.49
N ALA A 13 4.89 -10.62 11.70
CA ALA A 13 5.14 -12.04 11.93
C ALA A 13 3.99 -12.94 11.51
N ASP A 14 2.76 -12.44 11.57
CA ASP A 14 1.58 -13.22 11.22
C ASP A 14 0.46 -12.32 10.68
N ARG A 15 -0.57 -12.97 10.11
CA ARG A 15 -1.72 -12.27 9.54
C ARG A 15 -2.54 -11.52 10.58
N GLU A 16 -2.62 -12.04 11.80
CA GLU A 16 -3.37 -11.38 12.87
C GLU A 16 -2.78 -10.02 13.22
N ARG A 17 -1.45 -9.95 13.34
CA ARG A 17 -0.76 -8.70 13.63
C ARG A 17 -0.92 -7.71 12.49
N ALA A 18 -0.76 -8.18 11.26
CA ALA A 18 -0.96 -7.34 10.08
C ALA A 18 -2.39 -6.78 10.02
N LYS A 19 -3.38 -7.62 10.35
CA LYS A 19 -4.78 -7.20 10.39
C LYS A 19 -5.00 -6.11 11.46
N VAL A 20 -4.40 -6.28 12.64
CA VAL A 20 -4.46 -5.26 13.70
C VAL A 20 -3.91 -3.92 13.21
N ILE A 21 -2.78 -3.96 12.50
CA ILE A 21 -2.17 -2.75 11.93
C ILE A 21 -3.10 -2.10 10.90
N LEU A 22 -3.66 -2.89 10.01
CA LEU A 22 -4.58 -2.38 8.99
C LEU A 22 -5.82 -1.74 9.63
N ASP A 23 -6.42 -2.41 10.62
CA ASP A 23 -7.58 -1.89 11.33
C ASP A 23 -7.25 -0.61 12.10
N MET A 24 -6.06 -0.54 12.67
CA MET A 24 -5.59 0.66 13.37
C MET A 24 -5.47 1.85 12.41
N LEU A 25 -4.89 1.62 11.24
CA LEU A 25 -4.77 2.66 10.22
C LEU A 25 -6.14 3.15 9.75
N GLU A 26 -7.08 2.23 9.55
CA GLU A 26 -8.45 2.59 9.20
C GLU A 26 -9.10 3.47 10.27
N SER A 27 -8.92 3.11 11.54
CA SER A 27 -9.48 3.87 12.65
C SER A 27 -8.89 5.27 12.72
N MET A 28 -7.58 5.38 12.55
CA MET A 28 -6.90 6.69 12.55
C MET A 28 -7.40 7.57 11.40
N HIS A 29 -7.64 6.98 10.24
CA HIS A 29 -8.19 7.71 9.11
C HIS A 29 -9.63 8.17 9.39
N ARG A 30 -10.44 7.28 9.93
CA ARG A 30 -11.84 7.59 10.29
C ARG A 30 -11.94 8.69 11.31
N GLU A 31 -11.03 8.71 12.27
CA GLU A 31 -10.96 9.72 13.32
C GLU A 31 -10.35 11.05 12.87
N GLY A 32 -9.79 11.08 11.66
CA GLY A 32 -9.17 12.28 11.12
C GLY A 32 -7.75 12.53 11.61
N THR A 33 -7.14 11.57 12.31
CA THR A 33 -5.77 11.69 12.79
C THR A 33 -4.76 11.61 11.64
N ILE A 34 -5.06 10.80 10.63
CA ILE A 34 -4.24 10.66 9.43
C ILE A 34 -5.13 10.70 8.19
N THR A 35 -4.51 10.91 7.04
CA THR A 35 -5.18 10.81 5.75
C THR A 35 -4.53 9.70 4.94
N LEU A 36 -5.26 8.61 4.74
CA LEU A 36 -4.86 7.52 3.87
C LEU A 36 -5.48 7.70 2.50
N VAL A 37 -4.68 7.43 1.49
CA VAL A 37 -5.19 7.32 0.12
C VAL A 37 -5.71 5.92 -0.13
N ASP A 38 -4.97 4.92 0.31
CA ASP A 38 -5.38 3.51 0.25
C ASP A 38 -4.49 2.68 1.17
N ALA A 39 -4.92 1.47 1.48
CA ALA A 39 -4.10 0.52 2.26
C ALA A 39 -4.58 -0.90 2.03
N ALA A 40 -3.69 -1.87 2.18
CA ALA A 40 -4.01 -3.27 2.00
C ALA A 40 -3.04 -4.17 2.76
N MET A 41 -3.51 -5.37 3.09
CA MET A 41 -2.68 -6.44 3.63
C MET A 41 -2.37 -7.45 2.52
N LEU A 42 -1.10 -7.75 2.35
CA LEU A 42 -0.62 -8.67 1.34
C LEU A 42 0.02 -9.89 1.97
N THR A 43 -0.23 -11.03 1.37
CA THR A 43 0.40 -12.29 1.77
C THR A 43 0.97 -12.97 0.54
N LYS A 44 1.74 -14.02 0.77
CA LYS A 44 2.30 -14.84 -0.31
C LYS A 44 1.53 -16.16 -0.36
N ASN A 45 1.03 -16.51 -1.53
CA ASN A 45 0.29 -17.76 -1.68
C ASN A 45 1.24 -18.96 -1.84
N GLU A 46 0.67 -20.16 -1.98
CA GLU A 46 1.43 -21.40 -2.12
C GLU A 46 2.37 -21.41 -3.32
N LYS A 47 2.03 -20.63 -4.36
CA LYS A 47 2.85 -20.51 -5.57
C LYS A 47 3.93 -19.44 -5.46
N GLY A 48 4.07 -18.81 -4.28
CA GLY A 48 5.04 -17.76 -4.07
C GLY A 48 4.65 -16.41 -4.63
N LYS A 49 3.39 -16.22 -4.98
CA LYS A 49 2.89 -14.97 -5.53
C LYS A 49 2.20 -14.12 -4.47
N LEU A 50 2.33 -12.80 -4.62
CA LEU A 50 1.67 -11.86 -3.72
C LEU A 50 0.17 -11.82 -3.98
N GLU A 51 -0.59 -11.87 -2.90
CA GLU A 51 -2.04 -11.71 -2.93
C GLU A 51 -2.45 -10.59 -2.00
N VAL A 52 -3.48 -9.87 -2.38
CA VAL A 52 -4.15 -8.95 -1.47
C VAL A 52 -5.20 -9.73 -0.69
N GLU A 53 -4.99 -9.88 0.61
CA GLU A 53 -5.95 -10.59 1.47
C GLU A 53 -7.04 -9.67 1.97
N GLU A 54 -6.70 -8.44 2.34
CA GLU A 54 -7.66 -7.47 2.82
C GLU A 54 -7.29 -6.09 2.36
N THR A 55 -8.30 -5.25 2.18
CA THR A 55 -8.14 -3.83 1.84
C THR A 55 -8.76 -2.98 2.93
N ALA A 56 -8.23 -1.78 3.11
CA ALA A 56 -8.78 -0.85 4.07
C ALA A 56 -10.13 -0.33 3.60
N GLU A 57 -11.07 -0.24 4.53
CA GLU A 57 -12.37 0.35 4.28
C GLU A 57 -12.31 1.85 4.54
N LEU A 58 -12.06 2.61 3.49
CA LEU A 58 -11.99 4.05 3.58
C LEU A 58 -13.32 4.68 3.16
N THR A 59 -13.71 5.71 3.87
CA THR A 59 -14.96 6.42 3.59
C THR A 59 -15.01 6.92 2.15
N GLY A 60 -16.13 6.72 1.49
CA GLY A 60 -16.34 7.16 0.12
C GLY A 60 -15.88 6.20 -0.96
N ARG A 61 -15.35 5.05 -0.56
CA ARG A 61 -14.93 4.02 -1.50
C ARG A 61 -15.73 2.76 -1.30
N GLU A 62 -16.34 2.29 -2.36
CA GLU A 62 -17.18 1.11 -2.30
C GLU A 62 -16.80 0.11 -3.40
N GLY A 63 -17.00 -1.16 -3.10
CA GLY A 63 -16.89 -2.24 -4.06
C GLY A 63 -15.52 -2.36 -4.71
N ALA A 64 -15.51 -2.33 -6.04
CA ALA A 64 -14.31 -2.58 -6.84
C ALA A 64 -13.20 -1.52 -6.70
N THR A 65 -13.50 -0.37 -6.10
CA THR A 65 -12.48 0.67 -5.91
C THR A 65 -11.63 0.46 -4.67
N ARG A 66 -12.08 -0.40 -3.75
CA ARG A 66 -11.31 -0.71 -2.55
C ARG A 66 -10.01 -1.43 -2.93
N GLY A 67 -8.90 -0.89 -2.47
CA GLY A 67 -7.60 -1.48 -2.74
C GLY A 67 -7.10 -1.35 -4.16
N ALA A 68 -7.91 -0.77 -5.06
CA ALA A 68 -7.52 -0.65 -6.46
C ALA A 68 -6.28 0.22 -6.66
N ILE A 69 -6.16 1.29 -5.89
CA ILE A 69 -5.03 2.20 -6.00
C ILE A 69 -3.75 1.51 -5.50
N ILE A 70 -3.83 0.88 -4.34
CA ILE A 70 -2.66 0.18 -3.78
C ILE A 70 -2.22 -0.98 -4.69
N LEU A 71 -3.16 -1.69 -5.28
CA LEU A 71 -2.86 -2.76 -6.23
C LEU A 71 -2.16 -2.23 -7.48
N GLY A 72 -2.56 -1.07 -7.94
CA GLY A 72 -1.89 -0.42 -9.07
C GLY A 72 -0.46 -0.04 -8.74
N VAL A 73 -0.23 0.51 -7.56
CA VAL A 73 1.12 0.84 -7.11
C VAL A 73 1.96 -0.43 -6.96
N VAL A 74 1.37 -1.49 -6.39
CA VAL A 74 2.04 -2.81 -6.30
C VAL A 74 2.43 -3.31 -7.69
N GLY A 75 1.55 -3.15 -8.66
CA GLY A 75 1.82 -3.54 -10.05
C GLY A 75 2.95 -2.76 -10.72
N LEU A 76 3.23 -1.55 -10.26
CA LEU A 76 4.36 -0.77 -10.75
C LEU A 76 5.69 -1.22 -10.14
N ILE A 77 5.64 -1.81 -8.95
CA ILE A 77 6.83 -2.24 -8.20
C ILE A 77 7.23 -3.67 -8.54
N TYR A 78 6.26 -4.56 -8.59
CA TYR A 78 6.50 -5.99 -8.76
C TYR A 78 6.14 -6.45 -10.16
N PRO A 79 6.93 -7.34 -10.76
CA PRO A 79 6.60 -7.88 -12.08
C PRO A 79 5.29 -8.70 -12.00
N PRO A 80 4.52 -8.76 -13.10
CA PRO A 80 3.26 -9.51 -13.11
C PRO A 80 3.39 -10.98 -12.69
N SER A 81 4.56 -11.56 -12.91
CA SER A 81 4.83 -12.95 -12.53
C SER A 81 4.82 -13.18 -11.01
N LEU A 82 4.96 -12.12 -10.21
CA LEU A 82 4.96 -12.21 -8.75
C LEU A 82 3.60 -11.87 -8.12
N ILE A 83 2.62 -11.48 -8.92
CA ILE A 83 1.31 -11.07 -8.41
C ILE A 83 0.26 -12.09 -8.82
N ALA A 84 -0.49 -12.61 -7.83
CA ALA A 84 -1.52 -13.61 -8.07
C ALA A 84 -2.78 -13.02 -8.69
N THR A 85 -3.13 -11.80 -8.28
CA THR A 85 -4.35 -11.14 -8.74
C THR A 85 -3.99 -10.01 -9.69
N VAL A 86 -4.35 -10.16 -10.96
CA VAL A 86 -4.21 -9.09 -11.94
C VAL A 86 -5.56 -8.41 -12.04
N ILE A 87 -5.61 -7.15 -11.64
CA ILE A 87 -6.79 -6.35 -11.90
C ILE A 87 -6.74 -5.95 -13.37
N ALA A 88 -7.55 -6.62 -14.16
CA ALA A 88 -7.69 -6.30 -15.58
C ALA A 88 -8.61 -5.10 -15.72
N GLY A 89 -8.08 -4.04 -16.27
CA GLY A 89 -8.88 -2.86 -16.61
C GLY A 89 -9.10 -1.92 -15.43
N GLY A 90 -9.12 -0.66 -15.72
CA GLY A 90 -9.30 0.40 -14.75
C GLY A 90 -8.18 1.41 -14.85
N GLY A 91 -8.38 2.56 -14.25
CA GLY A 91 -7.47 3.71 -14.34
C GLY A 91 -6.02 3.44 -14.01
N ILE A 92 -5.74 2.35 -13.32
CA ILE A 92 -4.40 2.03 -12.83
C ILE A 92 -3.54 1.37 -13.90
N GLY A 93 -4.13 0.57 -14.77
CA GLY A 93 -3.41 0.06 -15.93
C GLY A 93 -2.91 1.18 -16.83
N ALA A 94 -3.64 2.30 -16.85
CA ALA A 94 -3.25 3.48 -17.60
C ALA A 94 -2.05 4.21 -16.93
N LEU A 95 -1.89 4.10 -15.62
CA LEU A 95 -0.75 4.69 -14.92
C LEU A 95 0.56 4.02 -15.34
N ALA A 96 0.56 2.70 -15.43
CA ALA A 96 1.76 1.93 -15.75
C ALA A 96 2.37 2.28 -17.11
N GLY A 97 1.54 2.72 -18.07
CA GLY A 97 2.02 3.10 -19.40
C GLY A 97 2.54 4.52 -19.50
N LYS A 98 2.25 5.36 -18.53
CA LYS A 98 2.58 6.80 -18.57
C LYS A 98 3.76 7.20 -17.70
N LEU A 99 4.05 6.42 -16.66
CA LEU A 99 5.03 6.82 -15.65
C LEU A 99 6.36 6.13 -15.88
N ARG A 100 7.40 6.95 -16.13
CA ARG A 100 8.76 6.46 -16.26
C ARG A 100 9.52 6.54 -14.94
N ASP A 101 9.12 7.48 -14.08
CA ASP A 101 9.76 7.69 -12.79
C ASP A 101 8.70 7.73 -11.71
N THR A 102 8.64 6.67 -10.92
CA THR A 102 7.69 6.56 -9.82
C THR A 102 8.22 7.18 -8.53
N GLY A 103 9.52 7.47 -8.45
CA GLY A 103 10.18 7.85 -7.22
C GLY A 103 10.34 6.70 -6.23
N ILE A 104 9.92 5.50 -6.60
CA ILE A 104 9.96 4.34 -5.71
C ILE A 104 11.25 3.56 -5.93
N LYS A 105 11.95 3.23 -4.85
CA LYS A 105 13.10 2.34 -4.90
C LYS A 105 12.60 0.91 -4.97
N LYS A 106 12.40 0.44 -6.19
CA LYS A 106 11.80 -0.87 -6.46
C LYS A 106 12.54 -2.03 -5.81
N GLY A 107 13.87 -1.95 -5.76
CA GLY A 107 14.69 -2.99 -5.14
C GLY A 107 14.35 -3.19 -3.67
N GLN A 108 14.22 -2.11 -2.91
CA GLN A 108 13.87 -2.19 -1.50
C GLN A 108 12.46 -2.75 -1.28
N MET A 109 11.52 -2.35 -2.13
CA MET A 109 10.15 -2.85 -2.04
C MET A 109 10.05 -4.32 -2.43
N ARG A 110 10.81 -4.75 -3.45
CA ARG A 110 10.85 -6.16 -3.84
C ARG A 110 11.46 -7.04 -2.76
N ASP A 111 12.42 -6.51 -2.00
CA ASP A 111 13.04 -7.23 -0.88
C ASP A 111 12.01 -7.54 0.21
N ILE A 112 11.03 -6.67 0.41
CA ILE A 112 9.94 -6.93 1.36
C ILE A 112 9.17 -8.17 0.95
N ALA A 113 8.82 -8.27 -0.33
CA ALA A 113 8.09 -9.45 -0.83
C ALA A 113 8.94 -10.71 -0.71
N ALA A 114 10.24 -10.61 -0.96
CA ALA A 114 11.15 -11.75 -0.85
C ALA A 114 11.27 -12.25 0.57
N LYS A 115 11.11 -11.37 1.56
CA LYS A 115 11.16 -11.72 2.98
C LYS A 115 9.88 -12.36 3.50
N LEU A 116 8.76 -12.18 2.80
CA LEU A 116 7.51 -12.80 3.22
C LEU A 116 7.64 -14.33 3.12
N ASP A 117 7.37 -15.00 4.22
CA ASP A 117 7.50 -16.44 4.32
C ASP A 117 6.43 -16.97 5.28
N GLY A 118 5.88 -18.14 4.95
CA GLY A 118 4.92 -18.81 5.81
C GLY A 118 3.72 -17.96 6.15
N ASP A 119 3.55 -17.70 7.44
CA ASP A 119 2.40 -16.95 7.97
C ASP A 119 2.59 -15.43 7.98
N GLN A 120 3.75 -14.95 7.55
CA GLN A 120 4.02 -13.51 7.52
C GLN A 120 3.11 -12.76 6.56
N ALA A 121 2.85 -11.51 6.88
CA ALA A 121 2.04 -10.64 6.05
C ALA A 121 2.63 -9.24 6.01
N ALA A 122 2.43 -8.55 4.91
CA ALA A 122 2.83 -7.16 4.75
C ALA A 122 1.59 -6.25 4.78
N VAL A 123 1.73 -5.08 5.36
CA VAL A 123 0.74 -4.02 5.24
C VAL A 123 1.36 -2.92 4.42
N MET A 124 0.70 -2.54 3.34
CA MET A 124 1.10 -1.41 2.51
C MET A 124 0.06 -0.32 2.61
N ALA A 125 0.51 0.91 2.76
CA ALA A 125 -0.36 2.06 2.87
C ALA A 125 0.17 3.21 2.03
N LEU A 126 -0.76 3.93 1.42
CA LEU A 126 -0.47 5.20 0.76
C LEU A 126 -1.06 6.29 1.63
N ALA A 127 -0.21 7.19 2.12
CA ALA A 127 -0.60 8.24 3.04
C ALA A 127 -0.07 9.58 2.59
N GLU A 128 -0.81 10.65 2.90
CA GLU A 128 -0.31 11.99 2.66
C GLU A 128 0.90 12.28 3.58
N SER A 129 1.81 13.11 3.11
CA SER A 129 3.04 13.45 3.83
C SER A 129 2.82 13.84 5.29
N ALA A 130 1.80 14.63 5.56
CA ALA A 130 1.50 15.09 6.91
C ALA A 130 1.14 13.96 7.87
N SER A 131 0.74 12.80 7.35
CA SER A 131 0.31 11.64 8.15
C SER A 131 1.45 10.68 8.49
N VAL A 132 2.57 10.77 7.78
CA VAL A 132 3.66 9.78 7.89
C VAL A 132 4.20 9.66 9.31
N LEU A 133 4.49 10.80 9.96
CA LEU A 133 5.05 10.79 11.31
C LEU A 133 4.10 10.14 12.32
N ALA A 134 2.82 10.46 12.24
CA ALA A 134 1.81 9.88 13.13
C ALA A 134 1.72 8.37 12.95
N ILE A 135 1.79 7.90 11.71
CA ILE A 135 1.77 6.47 11.41
C ILE A 135 3.03 5.79 11.98
N GLU A 136 4.20 6.36 11.71
CA GLU A 136 5.45 5.80 12.23
C GLU A 136 5.46 5.71 13.74
N GLN A 137 4.98 6.75 14.43
CA GLN A 137 4.91 6.75 15.89
C GLN A 137 3.94 5.70 16.41
N SER A 138 2.82 5.52 15.75
CA SER A 138 1.82 4.52 16.14
C SER A 138 2.32 3.09 15.95
N LEU A 139 3.23 2.87 15.00
CA LEU A 139 3.77 1.54 14.70
C LEU A 139 5.00 1.17 15.53
N LYS A 140 5.54 2.09 16.31
CA LYS A 140 6.77 1.81 17.10
C LYS A 140 6.63 0.67 18.09
N GLY A 141 5.44 0.41 18.59
CA GLY A 141 5.20 -0.67 19.55
C GLY A 141 5.04 -2.04 18.90
N TYR A 142 5.01 -2.10 17.58
CA TYR A 142 4.82 -3.34 16.85
C TYR A 142 6.13 -3.79 16.21
N GLU A 143 6.49 -5.04 16.46
CA GLU A 143 7.68 -5.62 15.85
C GLU A 143 7.47 -5.81 14.36
N GLY A 144 8.34 -5.21 13.58
CA GLY A 144 8.27 -5.30 12.13
C GLY A 144 9.22 -4.29 11.50
N GLU A 145 9.63 -4.59 10.28
CA GLU A 145 10.45 -3.68 9.50
C GLU A 145 9.51 -2.74 8.73
N LEU A 146 9.67 -1.43 8.94
CA LEU A 146 8.87 -0.43 8.26
C LEU A 146 9.72 0.33 7.24
N LEU A 147 9.27 0.36 6.02
CA LEU A 147 9.90 1.10 4.94
C LEU A 147 8.95 2.20 4.47
N THR A 148 9.47 3.42 4.35
CA THR A 148 8.70 4.58 3.88
C THR A 148 9.41 5.21 2.70
N GLN A 149 8.67 5.47 1.63
CA GLN A 149 9.20 6.13 0.43
C GLN A 149 8.21 7.16 -0.10
N GLU A 150 8.73 8.33 -0.45
CA GLU A 150 7.94 9.35 -1.10
C GLU A 150 7.74 8.99 -2.57
N LEU A 151 6.52 9.08 -3.05
CA LEU A 151 6.22 8.91 -4.47
C LEU A 151 6.67 10.14 -5.25
N GLY A 152 7.10 9.93 -6.49
CA GLY A 152 7.42 11.03 -7.38
C GLY A 152 6.21 11.96 -7.60
N PRO A 153 6.42 13.22 -8.00
CA PRO A 153 5.32 14.19 -8.13
C PRO A 153 4.21 13.75 -9.06
N GLU A 154 4.53 13.13 -10.18
CA GLU A 154 3.53 12.65 -11.13
C GLU A 154 2.67 11.53 -10.54
N LEU A 155 3.30 10.56 -9.94
CA LEU A 155 2.57 9.44 -9.34
C LEU A 155 1.75 9.91 -8.15
N SER A 156 2.29 10.81 -7.31
CA SER A 156 1.54 11.40 -6.20
C SER A 156 0.26 12.09 -6.68
N ALA A 157 0.36 12.88 -7.74
CA ALA A 157 -0.78 13.60 -8.31
C ALA A 157 -1.82 12.64 -8.87
N ASP A 158 -1.39 11.60 -9.58
CA ASP A 158 -2.29 10.62 -10.19
C ASP A 158 -3.02 9.78 -9.13
N VAL A 159 -2.29 9.36 -8.10
CA VAL A 159 -2.85 8.60 -6.98
C VAL A 159 -3.87 9.46 -6.23
N ALA A 160 -3.55 10.72 -5.96
CA ALA A 160 -4.46 11.64 -5.29
C ALA A 160 -5.73 11.87 -6.12
N ALA A 161 -5.60 12.02 -7.44
CA ALA A 161 -6.75 12.20 -8.33
C ALA A 161 -7.67 10.97 -8.32
N LEU A 162 -7.10 9.77 -8.36
CA LEU A 162 -7.87 8.52 -8.30
C LEU A 162 -8.62 8.38 -6.97
N SER A 163 -8.06 8.89 -5.89
CA SER A 163 -8.70 8.79 -4.57
C SER A 163 -9.94 9.64 -4.44
N GLN A 164 -10.15 10.58 -5.35
CA GLN A 164 -11.32 11.48 -5.34
C GLN A 164 -12.44 11.03 -6.27
N GLU A 165 -12.26 9.94 -7.00
CA GLU A 165 -13.30 9.41 -7.90
C GLU A 165 -14.34 8.57 -7.18
#